data_347049b7cdb646d340e585b48204d8af
#
_entry.id   347049b7cdb646d340e585b48204d8af
#
_cell.length_a   1.000
_cell.length_b   1.000
_cell.length_c   1.000
_cell.angle_alpha   90.00
_cell.angle_beta   90.00
_cell.angle_gamma   90.00
#
_symmetry.space_group_name_H-M   'P 1'
#
loop_
_entity.id
_entity.type
_entity.pdbx_description
1 polymer ?
#
loop_
_entity_poly.entity_id
_entity_poly.type
_entity_poly.pdbx_seq_one_letter_code
_entity_poly.pdbx_strand_id
1 'polypeptide(L)'
;MMKPTMAATVLMLAACSGSDPAPAAPVQVMIAAAAAAETAPPPRPGPTRTFGDWYVGCDNNAICTMASLGGEAQVPFPAVTLAVTRGAGPGGGFALAFDVPGDDTQVAPVAVTIDGRRLALPTLTGAAAERVIAQMANGRSLVVLEAGDRPRATLSLKGAAAALRWIDERQGRVDTVTAAVAKGARGADAVPPPPRAPVIGALTATGTANKPTRVQFAAMRRRARCEDLPAGAASYPESHALGGGATLVIVPCSTGAYNLSSALFVLEKGAWRPAQADAPTGIAPAGEGPSVPNVVNARWQGGELTSYAKGRGLGDCGVAQTFVWDGTRLRLSEQSEMGECRGNPNYIATWRARVVRR
;
A
#
# COMPACT_ATOMS: atom_id res chain seq x y z
N MET A 1 -1.64 -52.19 -99.78
CA MET A 1 -2.03 -50.79 -99.96
C MET A 1 -1.34 -49.98 -98.83
N MET A 2 -0.26 -49.35 -99.16
CA MET A 2 0.64 -48.63 -98.26
C MET A 2 0.23 -47.15 -98.16
N LYS A 3 0.21 -46.64 -96.99
CA LYS A 3 0.19 -45.18 -96.73
C LYS A 3 1.50 -44.75 -96.11
N PRO A 4 2.10 -43.64 -96.56
CA PRO A 4 3.38 -43.19 -96.05
C PRO A 4 3.18 -42.33 -94.79
N THR A 5 4.11 -42.50 -93.89
CA THR A 5 4.24 -41.73 -92.64
C THR A 5 5.10 -40.46 -92.88
N MET A 6 4.57 -39.30 -92.65
CA MET A 6 5.32 -38.00 -92.63
C MET A 6 5.93 -37.81 -91.28
N ALA A 7 7.24 -37.61 -91.22
CA ALA A 7 7.99 -37.18 -90.02
C ALA A 7 7.98 -35.67 -89.98
N ALA A 8 7.50 -35.12 -88.89
CA ALA A 8 7.58 -33.69 -88.54
C ALA A 8 8.75 -33.44 -87.56
N THR A 9 9.73 -32.68 -88.06
CA THR A 9 10.85 -32.23 -87.24
C THR A 9 10.41 -31.05 -86.36
N VAL A 10 10.47 -31.22 -85.06
CA VAL A 10 10.17 -30.15 -84.12
C VAL A 10 11.49 -29.48 -83.71
N LEU A 11 11.61 -28.19 -84.02
CA LEU A 11 12.70 -27.29 -83.59
C LEU A 11 12.43 -26.89 -82.16
N MET A 12 13.29 -27.23 -81.18
CA MET A 12 13.23 -26.72 -79.83
C MET A 12 13.95 -25.38 -79.75
N LEU A 13 13.16 -24.33 -79.52
CA LEU A 13 13.74 -23.01 -79.05
C LEU A 13 13.90 -23.08 -77.52
N ALA A 14 15.13 -22.95 -77.03
CA ALA A 14 15.44 -22.76 -75.60
C ALA A 14 15.11 -21.33 -75.23
N ALA A 15 14.05 -21.13 -74.43
CA ALA A 15 13.72 -19.89 -73.81
C ALA A 15 14.47 -19.80 -72.48
N CYS A 16 15.41 -18.84 -72.35
CA CYS A 16 15.98 -18.46 -71.06
C CYS A 16 14.92 -17.77 -70.20
N SER A 17 14.43 -18.44 -69.18
CA SER A 17 13.57 -17.86 -68.17
C SER A 17 14.45 -17.09 -67.18
N GLY A 18 14.48 -15.75 -67.30
CA GLY A 18 14.99 -14.86 -66.25
C GLY A 18 14.01 -14.91 -65.06
N SER A 19 14.47 -15.39 -63.93
CA SER A 19 13.73 -15.33 -62.68
C SER A 19 13.82 -13.91 -62.12
N ASP A 20 12.79 -13.11 -62.27
CA ASP A 20 12.65 -11.86 -61.51
C ASP A 20 12.56 -12.17 -60.02
N PRO A 21 13.31 -11.46 -59.16
CA PRO A 21 13.16 -11.63 -57.70
C PRO A 21 11.75 -11.17 -57.29
N ALA A 22 11.04 -12.02 -56.58
CA ALA A 22 9.75 -11.70 -55.98
C ALA A 22 9.85 -10.42 -55.14
N PRO A 23 8.86 -9.50 -55.20
CA PRO A 23 8.85 -8.34 -54.35
C PRO A 23 8.85 -8.78 -52.90
N ALA A 24 9.82 -8.24 -52.12
CA ALA A 24 9.87 -8.45 -50.68
C ALA A 24 8.57 -8.04 -50.04
N ALA A 25 7.95 -8.94 -49.27
CA ALA A 25 6.76 -8.63 -48.49
C ALA A 25 7.04 -7.44 -47.57
N PRO A 26 6.10 -6.47 -47.43
CA PRO A 26 6.31 -5.33 -46.54
C PRO A 26 6.48 -5.88 -45.13
N VAL A 27 7.61 -5.56 -44.53
CA VAL A 27 7.84 -5.75 -43.07
C VAL A 27 6.79 -4.91 -42.39
N GLN A 28 5.73 -5.51 -41.91
CA GLN A 28 4.80 -4.90 -40.99
C GLN A 28 5.56 -4.68 -39.68
N VAL A 29 6.10 -3.49 -39.52
CA VAL A 29 6.53 -3.00 -38.19
C VAL A 29 5.24 -2.98 -37.37
N MET A 30 5.03 -4.02 -36.58
CA MET A 30 4.05 -3.98 -35.50
C MET A 30 4.53 -2.91 -34.53
N ILE A 31 4.08 -1.68 -34.75
CA ILE A 31 4.06 -0.66 -33.71
C ILE A 31 3.13 -1.27 -32.66
N ALA A 32 3.73 -1.86 -31.63
CA ALA A 32 2.99 -2.20 -30.42
C ALA A 32 2.30 -0.90 -30.01
N ALA A 33 1.00 -0.81 -30.25
CA ALA A 33 0.18 0.30 -29.76
C ALA A 33 0.53 0.38 -28.27
N ALA A 34 1.12 1.50 -27.85
CA ALA A 34 1.25 1.83 -26.46
C ALA A 34 -0.18 1.70 -25.91
N ALA A 35 -0.43 0.63 -25.17
CA ALA A 35 -1.71 0.42 -24.53
C ALA A 35 -2.00 1.75 -23.83
N ALA A 36 -3.04 2.43 -24.28
CA ALA A 36 -3.54 3.61 -23.63
C ALA A 36 -3.56 3.26 -22.16
N ALA A 37 -2.87 4.02 -21.32
CA ALA A 37 -2.83 3.76 -19.90
C ALA A 37 -4.28 3.83 -19.42
N GLU A 38 -4.90 2.65 -19.37
CA GLU A 38 -6.25 2.48 -18.88
C GLU A 38 -6.22 3.15 -17.51
N THR A 39 -7.00 4.19 -17.34
CA THR A 39 -7.02 4.94 -16.07
C THR A 39 -7.50 3.97 -15.02
N ALA A 40 -6.55 3.32 -14.34
CA ALA A 40 -6.87 2.40 -13.27
C ALA A 40 -7.85 3.10 -12.32
N PRO A 41 -8.89 2.42 -11.86
CA PRO A 41 -9.87 3.02 -10.96
C PRO A 41 -9.15 3.61 -9.73
N PRO A 42 -9.69 4.67 -9.13
CA PRO A 42 -9.07 5.29 -7.97
C PRO A 42 -8.87 4.26 -6.86
N PRO A 43 -7.77 4.38 -6.09
CA PRO A 43 -7.51 3.50 -4.97
C PRO A 43 -8.68 3.46 -3.99
N ARG A 44 -9.01 2.27 -3.51
CA ARG A 44 -10.03 2.05 -2.48
C ARG A 44 -9.36 1.32 -1.32
N PRO A 45 -8.83 2.06 -0.34
CA PRO A 45 -8.31 1.45 0.89
C PRO A 45 -9.34 0.54 1.53
N GLY A 46 -8.88 -0.57 2.08
CA GLY A 46 -9.74 -1.54 2.73
C GLY A 46 -10.35 -1.00 4.02
N PRO A 47 -11.45 -1.59 4.49
CA PRO A 47 -12.14 -1.13 5.69
C PRO A 47 -11.38 -1.48 6.96
N THR A 48 -11.57 -0.65 7.98
CA THR A 48 -11.08 -0.86 9.35
C THR A 48 -12.24 -0.85 10.34
N ARG A 49 -12.02 -1.42 11.52
CA ARG A 49 -13.01 -1.46 12.60
C ARG A 49 -12.35 -1.68 13.96
N THR A 50 -13.03 -1.21 15.01
CA THR A 50 -12.62 -1.45 16.40
C THR A 50 -13.57 -2.45 17.06
N PHE A 51 -13.00 -3.42 17.78
CA PHE A 51 -13.72 -4.36 18.63
C PHE A 51 -13.09 -4.40 20.01
N GLY A 52 -13.68 -3.73 20.99
CA GLY A 52 -13.16 -3.65 22.33
C GLY A 52 -11.73 -3.07 22.36
N ASP A 53 -10.74 -3.91 22.70
CA ASP A 53 -9.34 -3.51 22.80
C ASP A 53 -8.51 -3.95 21.57
N TRP A 54 -9.15 -4.06 20.41
CA TRP A 54 -8.53 -4.45 19.14
C TRP A 54 -9.00 -3.58 17.99
N TYR A 55 -8.04 -3.00 17.25
CA TYR A 55 -8.26 -2.36 15.97
C TYR A 55 -7.94 -3.35 14.86
N VAL A 56 -8.80 -3.49 13.86
CA VAL A 56 -8.63 -4.47 12.79
C VAL A 56 -8.89 -3.85 11.43
N GLY A 57 -8.14 -4.25 10.42
CA GLY A 57 -8.32 -3.84 9.04
C GLY A 57 -7.81 -4.88 8.06
N CYS A 58 -8.23 -4.77 6.81
CA CYS A 58 -7.73 -5.57 5.71
C CYS A 58 -7.30 -4.65 4.57
N ASP A 59 -6.22 -4.99 3.88
CA ASP A 59 -5.84 -4.28 2.66
C ASP A 59 -6.62 -4.78 1.43
N ASN A 60 -6.39 -4.14 0.29
CA ASN A 60 -7.01 -4.50 -0.98
C ASN A 60 -6.58 -5.88 -1.52
N ASN A 61 -5.56 -6.51 -0.93
CA ASN A 61 -5.12 -7.86 -1.27
C ASN A 61 -5.71 -8.92 -0.33
N ALA A 62 -6.69 -8.51 0.51
CA ALA A 62 -7.32 -9.32 1.53
C ALA A 62 -6.34 -9.87 2.60
N ILE A 63 -5.20 -9.21 2.82
CA ILE A 63 -4.36 -9.46 3.99
C ILE A 63 -4.96 -8.65 5.13
N CYS A 64 -5.30 -9.31 6.23
CA CYS A 64 -5.95 -8.67 7.37
C CYS A 64 -5.02 -8.65 8.58
N THR A 65 -5.03 -7.54 9.31
CA THR A 65 -4.26 -7.38 10.55
C THR A 65 -5.16 -6.84 11.64
N MET A 66 -5.05 -7.40 12.84
CA MET A 66 -5.61 -6.82 14.06
C MET A 66 -4.49 -6.45 15.02
N ALA A 67 -4.63 -5.31 15.68
CA ALA A 67 -3.63 -4.73 16.56
C ALA A 67 -4.23 -4.48 17.95
N SER A 68 -3.51 -4.85 19.00
CA SER A 68 -3.93 -4.63 20.38
C SER A 68 -3.92 -3.14 20.71
N LEU A 69 -4.90 -2.67 21.47
CA LEU A 69 -4.99 -1.30 21.96
C LEU A 69 -4.72 -1.24 23.45
N GLY A 70 -4.11 -0.16 23.90
CA GLY A 70 -3.99 0.16 25.32
C GLY A 70 -5.28 0.68 25.93
N GLY A 71 -5.25 1.08 27.20
CA GLY A 71 -6.34 1.78 27.86
C GLY A 71 -6.66 3.13 27.21
N GLU A 72 -7.87 3.65 27.38
CA GLU A 72 -8.31 4.91 26.74
C GLU A 72 -7.47 6.13 27.11
N ALA A 73 -6.94 6.15 28.33
CA ALA A 73 -6.12 7.25 28.84
C ALA A 73 -4.61 6.93 28.82
N GLN A 74 -4.16 6.01 27.95
CA GLN A 74 -2.81 5.47 28.04
C GLN A 74 -1.72 6.50 27.66
N VAL A 75 -1.08 7.02 28.67
CA VAL A 75 0.22 7.70 28.67
C VAL A 75 0.94 7.23 29.93
N PRO A 76 2.09 6.57 29.85
CA PRO A 76 2.91 6.26 28.68
C PRO A 76 2.32 5.13 27.79
N PHE A 77 3.01 4.81 26.69
CA PHE A 77 2.66 3.68 25.82
C PHE A 77 2.62 2.35 26.59
N PRO A 78 1.84 1.34 26.15
CA PRO A 78 1.92 0.00 26.73
C PRO A 78 3.34 -0.57 26.56
N ALA A 79 3.77 -1.43 27.49
CA ALA A 79 5.11 -2.01 27.44
C ALA A 79 5.34 -2.92 26.22
N VAL A 80 4.28 -3.50 25.66
CA VAL A 80 4.28 -4.32 24.45
C VAL A 80 2.95 -4.14 23.74
N THR A 81 2.96 -4.12 22.42
CA THR A 81 1.78 -4.28 21.56
C THR A 81 1.86 -5.60 20.79
N LEU A 82 0.72 -6.14 20.38
CA LEU A 82 0.62 -7.33 19.56
C LEU A 82 -0.13 -7.00 18.27
N ALA A 83 0.49 -7.29 17.14
CA ALA A 83 -0.17 -7.37 15.85
C ALA A 83 -0.35 -8.84 15.44
N VAL A 84 -1.55 -9.19 14.98
CA VAL A 84 -1.90 -10.49 14.42
C VAL A 84 -2.26 -10.30 12.96
N THR A 85 -1.45 -10.82 12.07
CA THR A 85 -1.69 -10.75 10.62
C THR A 85 -2.18 -12.10 10.11
N ARG A 86 -3.25 -12.08 9.29
CA ARG A 86 -3.76 -13.24 8.56
C ARG A 86 -3.50 -13.06 7.07
N GLY A 87 -2.76 -14.00 6.48
CA GLY A 87 -2.56 -14.05 5.03
C GLY A 87 -3.84 -14.32 4.27
N ALA A 88 -3.94 -13.83 3.03
CA ALA A 88 -5.07 -14.04 2.14
C ALA A 88 -5.04 -15.42 1.47
N GLY A 89 -6.19 -15.85 0.95
CA GLY A 89 -6.35 -17.08 0.17
C GLY A 89 -6.34 -18.37 1.02
N PRO A 90 -6.54 -19.55 0.38
CA PRO A 90 -6.69 -20.83 1.08
C PRO A 90 -5.54 -21.18 2.02
N GLY A 91 -4.30 -20.90 1.59
CA GLY A 91 -3.07 -21.16 2.36
C GLY A 91 -2.66 -20.04 3.33
N GLY A 92 -3.44 -18.97 3.46
CA GLY A 92 -3.10 -17.84 4.33
C GLY A 92 -3.06 -18.25 5.80
N GLY A 93 -1.88 -18.27 6.42
CA GLY A 93 -1.64 -18.56 7.83
C GLY A 93 -1.63 -17.31 8.70
N PHE A 94 -1.47 -17.48 10.01
CA PHE A 94 -1.28 -16.40 10.97
C PHE A 94 0.19 -16.10 11.22
N ALA A 95 0.48 -14.81 11.43
CA ALA A 95 1.74 -14.30 11.96
C ALA A 95 1.47 -13.38 13.15
N LEU A 96 2.33 -13.47 14.17
CA LEU A 96 2.31 -12.63 15.35
C LEU A 96 3.50 -11.68 15.31
N ALA A 97 3.32 -10.44 15.70
CA ALA A 97 4.41 -9.50 15.93
C ALA A 97 4.19 -8.81 17.28
N PHE A 98 5.26 -8.78 18.10
CA PHE A 98 5.26 -8.12 19.39
C PHE A 98 6.27 -6.99 19.34
N ASP A 99 5.81 -5.77 19.60
CA ASP A 99 6.62 -4.56 19.47
C ASP A 99 6.60 -3.73 20.76
N VAL A 100 7.68 -3.00 21.00
CA VAL A 100 7.73 -1.97 22.04
C VAL A 100 7.33 -0.64 21.40
N PRO A 101 6.18 -0.04 21.75
CA PRO A 101 5.75 1.22 21.16
C PRO A 101 6.74 2.35 21.40
N GLY A 102 7.07 3.10 20.32
CA GLY A 102 8.00 4.22 20.38
C GLY A 102 9.49 3.84 20.36
N ASP A 103 9.78 2.54 20.30
CA ASP A 103 11.12 1.99 20.07
C ASP A 103 10.99 0.98 18.92
N ASP A 104 11.79 1.10 17.87
CA ASP A 104 11.75 0.17 16.71
C ASP A 104 12.21 -1.26 17.08
N THR A 105 12.17 -1.60 18.37
CA THR A 105 12.61 -2.88 18.92
C THR A 105 11.45 -3.89 18.93
N GLN A 106 11.64 -5.00 18.23
CA GLN A 106 10.74 -6.15 18.34
C GLN A 106 11.05 -6.96 19.60
N VAL A 107 10.00 -7.38 20.30
CA VAL A 107 10.10 -8.34 21.40
C VAL A 107 10.02 -9.74 20.82
N ALA A 108 10.98 -10.60 21.20
CA ALA A 108 10.96 -12.02 20.88
C ALA A 108 10.51 -12.84 22.11
N PRO A 109 9.21 -12.98 22.36
CA PRO A 109 8.72 -13.73 23.51
C PRO A 109 9.02 -15.23 23.34
N VAL A 110 9.37 -15.89 24.42
CA VAL A 110 9.56 -17.37 24.42
C VAL A 110 8.24 -18.12 24.56
N ALA A 111 7.25 -17.47 25.15
CA ALA A 111 5.90 -18.00 25.34
C ALA A 111 4.90 -16.88 25.61
N VAL A 112 3.63 -17.24 25.55
CA VAL A 112 2.54 -16.45 26.15
C VAL A 112 1.74 -17.34 27.10
N THR A 113 1.07 -16.71 28.07
CA THR A 113 -0.01 -17.40 28.81
C THR A 113 -1.33 -16.74 28.47
N ILE A 114 -2.36 -17.54 28.22
CA ILE A 114 -3.73 -17.08 28.05
C ILE A 114 -4.56 -17.70 29.16
N ASP A 115 -5.12 -16.86 30.01
CA ASP A 115 -5.86 -17.26 31.23
C ASP A 115 -5.13 -18.35 32.03
N GLY A 116 -3.81 -18.18 32.22
CA GLY A 116 -2.94 -19.13 32.96
C GLY A 116 -2.40 -20.30 32.14
N ARG A 117 -2.91 -20.56 30.94
CA ARG A 117 -2.41 -21.63 30.07
C ARG A 117 -1.19 -21.18 29.30
N ARG A 118 -0.03 -21.78 29.54
CA ARG A 118 1.22 -21.46 28.84
C ARG A 118 1.24 -22.07 27.43
N LEU A 119 1.61 -21.25 26.44
CA LEU A 119 1.81 -21.63 25.05
C LEU A 119 3.22 -21.20 24.62
N ALA A 120 4.08 -22.17 24.33
CA ALA A 120 5.43 -21.89 23.83
C ALA A 120 5.37 -21.28 22.42
N LEU A 121 6.28 -20.34 22.17
CA LEU A 121 6.42 -19.61 20.90
C LEU A 121 7.81 -19.88 20.28
N PRO A 122 8.09 -21.09 19.80
CA PRO A 122 9.34 -21.36 19.08
C PRO A 122 9.43 -20.58 17.77
N THR A 123 8.29 -20.20 17.21
CA THR A 123 8.14 -19.32 16.05
C THR A 123 6.91 -18.43 16.23
N LEU A 124 6.89 -17.29 15.55
CA LEU A 124 5.74 -16.36 15.55
C LEU A 124 4.77 -16.61 14.37
N THR A 125 4.95 -17.73 13.66
CA THR A 125 4.13 -18.15 12.51
C THR A 125 3.76 -19.62 12.59
N GLY A 126 2.95 -20.10 11.65
CA GLY A 126 2.58 -21.50 11.51
C GLY A 126 1.83 -22.07 12.72
N ALA A 127 2.04 -23.34 13.06
CA ALA A 127 1.29 -24.04 14.09
C ALA A 127 1.39 -23.39 15.49
N ALA A 128 2.48 -22.69 15.80
CA ALA A 128 2.62 -21.97 17.07
C ALA A 128 1.65 -20.79 17.14
N ALA A 129 1.61 -19.95 16.10
CA ALA A 129 0.67 -18.84 15.99
C ALA A 129 -0.79 -19.34 15.98
N GLU A 130 -1.09 -20.39 15.22
CA GLU A 130 -2.45 -20.97 15.15
C GLU A 130 -2.96 -21.42 16.55
N ARG A 131 -2.09 -22.02 17.38
CA ARG A 131 -2.46 -22.38 18.76
C ARG A 131 -2.77 -21.16 19.63
N VAL A 132 -2.00 -20.09 19.50
CA VAL A 132 -2.25 -18.83 20.23
C VAL A 132 -3.58 -18.25 19.81
N ILE A 133 -3.83 -18.13 18.51
CA ILE A 133 -5.08 -17.59 17.96
C ILE A 133 -6.31 -18.38 18.43
N ALA A 134 -6.22 -19.72 18.41
CA ALA A 134 -7.32 -20.58 18.90
C ALA A 134 -7.64 -20.34 20.38
N GLN A 135 -6.66 -19.99 21.20
CA GLN A 135 -6.89 -19.66 22.61
C GLN A 135 -7.35 -18.20 22.79
N MET A 136 -6.83 -17.24 21.99
CA MET A 136 -7.26 -15.85 22.04
C MET A 136 -8.77 -15.69 21.79
N ALA A 137 -9.34 -16.52 20.91
CA ALA A 137 -10.76 -16.49 20.59
C ALA A 137 -11.67 -16.71 21.80
N ASN A 138 -11.21 -17.37 22.85
CA ASN A 138 -11.97 -17.69 24.05
C ASN A 138 -11.34 -17.13 25.34
N GLY A 139 -10.20 -16.44 25.22
CA GLY A 139 -9.45 -15.91 26.35
C GLY A 139 -9.90 -14.52 26.78
N ARG A 140 -9.50 -14.12 27.98
CA ARG A 140 -9.73 -12.79 28.56
C ARG A 140 -8.45 -11.97 28.60
N SER A 141 -7.31 -12.60 28.84
CA SER A 141 -6.01 -11.93 28.96
C SER A 141 -4.89 -12.78 28.38
N LEU A 142 -3.90 -12.10 27.80
CA LEU A 142 -2.67 -12.68 27.28
C LEU A 142 -1.48 -12.02 27.99
N VAL A 143 -0.64 -12.83 28.65
CA VAL A 143 0.62 -12.34 29.23
C VAL A 143 1.77 -12.76 28.32
N VAL A 144 2.59 -11.79 27.95
CA VAL A 144 3.82 -12.00 27.17
C VAL A 144 4.94 -12.40 28.11
N LEU A 145 5.64 -13.51 27.81
CA LEU A 145 6.72 -14.04 28.62
C LEU A 145 8.06 -13.98 27.90
N GLU A 146 9.04 -13.41 28.58
CA GLU A 146 10.46 -13.41 28.18
C GLU A 146 11.20 -14.65 28.71
N ALA A 147 12.51 -14.74 28.43
CA ALA A 147 13.37 -15.80 28.93
C ALA A 147 13.24 -15.98 30.46
N GLY A 148 13.15 -17.24 30.89
CA GLY A 148 12.91 -17.60 32.29
C GLY A 148 11.47 -17.38 32.75
N ASP A 149 10.52 -17.33 31.78
CA ASP A 149 9.07 -17.15 32.00
C ASP A 149 8.73 -15.85 32.77
N ARG A 150 9.56 -14.83 32.62
CA ARG A 150 9.32 -13.51 33.24
C ARG A 150 8.20 -12.77 32.49
N PRO A 151 7.15 -12.33 33.18
CA PRO A 151 6.09 -11.55 32.54
C PRO A 151 6.61 -10.18 32.12
N ARG A 152 6.41 -9.82 30.85
CA ARG A 152 6.76 -8.53 30.26
C ARG A 152 5.58 -7.57 30.20
N ALA A 153 4.43 -8.06 29.74
CA ALA A 153 3.22 -7.27 29.56
C ALA A 153 1.98 -8.16 29.64
N THR A 154 0.86 -7.56 29.99
CA THR A 154 -0.48 -8.18 29.91
C THR A 154 -1.32 -7.41 28.90
N LEU A 155 -1.87 -8.13 27.92
CA LEU A 155 -2.74 -7.61 26.89
C LEU A 155 -4.18 -8.09 27.13
N SER A 156 -5.14 -7.21 26.95
CA SER A 156 -6.57 -7.54 26.98
C SER A 156 -6.98 -8.31 25.74
N LEU A 157 -7.76 -9.37 25.90
CA LEU A 157 -8.37 -10.11 24.79
C LEU A 157 -9.86 -9.70 24.56
N LYS A 158 -10.33 -8.65 25.24
CA LYS A 158 -11.68 -8.13 25.04
C LYS A 158 -11.87 -7.67 23.59
N GLY A 159 -12.75 -8.34 22.86
CA GLY A 159 -13.01 -8.05 21.45
C GLY A 159 -12.19 -8.88 20.46
N ALA A 160 -11.17 -9.63 20.91
CA ALA A 160 -10.30 -10.43 20.02
C ALA A 160 -11.10 -11.45 19.18
N ALA A 161 -12.06 -12.16 19.79
CA ALA A 161 -12.93 -13.08 19.06
C ALA A 161 -13.77 -12.40 17.97
N ALA A 162 -14.30 -11.20 18.25
CA ALA A 162 -15.06 -10.43 17.27
C ALA A 162 -14.19 -9.93 16.13
N ALA A 163 -12.96 -9.46 16.41
CA ALA A 163 -11.99 -9.07 15.39
C ALA A 163 -11.58 -10.25 14.51
N LEU A 164 -11.29 -11.42 15.09
CA LEU A 164 -10.95 -12.65 14.36
C LEU A 164 -12.14 -13.12 13.49
N ARG A 165 -13.38 -13.06 14.01
CA ARG A 165 -14.57 -13.39 13.23
C ARG A 165 -14.77 -12.44 12.05
N TRP A 166 -14.53 -11.14 12.26
CA TRP A 166 -14.60 -10.15 11.19
C TRP A 166 -13.54 -10.44 10.11
N ILE A 167 -12.33 -10.87 10.48
CA ILE A 167 -11.31 -11.33 9.53
C ILE A 167 -11.81 -12.55 8.74
N ASP A 168 -12.40 -13.55 9.42
CA ASP A 168 -12.98 -14.72 8.76
C ASP A 168 -14.03 -14.31 7.70
N GLU A 169 -14.92 -13.35 8.04
CA GLU A 169 -15.95 -12.82 7.15
C GLU A 169 -15.32 -12.09 5.94
N ARG A 170 -14.34 -11.22 6.19
CA ARG A 170 -13.66 -10.44 5.14
C ARG A 170 -12.89 -11.30 4.15
N GLN A 171 -12.34 -12.41 4.61
CA GLN A 171 -11.58 -13.36 3.79
C GLN A 171 -12.42 -14.51 3.21
N GLY A 172 -13.74 -14.55 3.46
CA GLY A 172 -14.62 -15.64 3.02
C GLY A 172 -14.33 -16.99 3.68
N ARG A 173 -13.80 -16.98 4.94
CA ARG A 173 -13.43 -18.19 5.68
C ARG A 173 -14.54 -18.74 6.56
N VAL A 174 -15.62 -18.01 6.77
CA VAL A 174 -16.77 -18.47 7.58
C VAL A 174 -17.22 -19.83 7.07
N ASP A 175 -17.52 -20.76 8.00
CA ASP A 175 -17.94 -22.15 7.76
C ASP A 175 -16.85 -23.02 7.07
N THR A 176 -15.60 -22.56 7.02
CA THR A 176 -14.48 -23.39 6.54
C THR A 176 -13.67 -23.96 7.70
N VAL A 177 -12.91 -25.02 7.43
CA VAL A 177 -11.95 -25.61 8.39
C VAL A 177 -10.81 -24.64 8.75
N THR A 178 -10.58 -23.59 7.94
CA THR A 178 -9.52 -22.61 8.13
C THR A 178 -9.96 -21.34 8.87
N ALA A 179 -11.24 -21.20 9.19
CA ALA A 179 -11.71 -20.07 9.99
C ALA A 179 -11.03 -20.04 11.36
N ALA A 180 -10.78 -18.85 11.91
CA ALA A 180 -10.23 -18.69 13.26
C ALA A 180 -11.29 -18.98 14.33
N VAL A 181 -12.49 -18.44 14.15
CA VAL A 181 -13.61 -18.51 15.09
C VAL A 181 -14.82 -19.20 14.47
N ALA A 182 -15.25 -18.78 13.30
CA ALA A 182 -16.46 -19.27 12.64
C ALA A 182 -16.19 -20.56 11.84
N LYS A 183 -15.60 -21.59 12.49
CA LYS A 183 -15.26 -22.87 11.89
C LYS A 183 -16.48 -23.66 11.43
N GLY A 184 -16.30 -24.37 10.31
CA GLY A 184 -17.30 -25.28 9.74
C GLY A 184 -16.63 -26.40 8.95
N ALA A 185 -17.42 -27.15 8.17
CA ALA A 185 -16.97 -28.34 7.47
C ALA A 185 -16.43 -28.08 6.05
N ARG A 186 -16.58 -26.87 5.51
CA ARG A 186 -16.10 -26.56 4.13
C ARG A 186 -14.57 -26.61 4.09
N GLY A 187 -14.02 -27.16 3.03
CA GLY A 187 -12.58 -27.25 2.82
C GLY A 187 -11.89 -25.88 2.69
N ALA A 188 -10.58 -25.87 2.80
CA ALA A 188 -9.77 -24.67 2.63
C ALA A 188 -9.88 -24.06 1.20
N ASP A 189 -10.13 -24.91 0.21
CA ASP A 189 -10.34 -24.56 -1.20
C ASP A 189 -11.58 -23.69 -1.44
N ALA A 190 -12.52 -23.67 -0.51
CA ALA A 190 -13.67 -22.78 -0.53
C ALA A 190 -13.32 -21.31 -0.24
N VAL A 191 -12.11 -21.03 0.27
CA VAL A 191 -11.63 -19.67 0.50
C VAL A 191 -11.21 -19.02 -0.82
N PRO A 192 -11.70 -17.81 -1.17
CA PRO A 192 -11.30 -17.13 -2.40
C PRO A 192 -9.77 -16.94 -2.50
N PRO A 193 -9.20 -17.02 -3.71
CA PRO A 193 -7.80 -16.67 -3.91
C PRO A 193 -7.55 -15.20 -3.58
N PRO A 194 -6.30 -14.82 -3.19
CA PRO A 194 -5.98 -13.42 -2.89
C PRO A 194 -6.19 -12.55 -4.13
N PRO A 195 -6.81 -11.36 -3.98
CA PRO A 195 -6.86 -10.38 -5.06
C PRO A 195 -5.45 -9.99 -5.51
N ARG A 196 -5.30 -9.66 -6.78
CA ARG A 196 -4.01 -9.18 -7.30
C ARG A 196 -3.79 -7.73 -6.91
N ALA A 197 -2.59 -7.41 -6.41
CA ALA A 197 -2.20 -6.02 -6.17
C ALA A 197 -2.19 -5.23 -7.48
N PRO A 198 -2.75 -4.02 -7.51
CA PRO A 198 -2.61 -3.11 -8.64
C PRO A 198 -1.13 -2.84 -8.95
N VAL A 199 -0.81 -2.62 -10.22
CA VAL A 199 0.55 -2.31 -10.66
C VAL A 199 0.62 -0.85 -11.07
N ILE A 200 1.57 -0.10 -10.50
CA ILE A 200 1.84 1.29 -10.84
C ILE A 200 3.17 1.36 -11.58
N GLY A 201 3.14 1.85 -12.83
CA GLY A 201 4.35 2.22 -13.57
C GLY A 201 4.82 3.59 -13.12
N ALA A 202 5.82 3.66 -12.22
CA ALA A 202 6.37 4.92 -11.73
C ALA A 202 7.60 5.35 -12.53
N LEU A 203 7.80 6.66 -12.72
CA LEU A 203 9.05 7.17 -13.28
C LEU A 203 10.17 7.11 -12.22
N THR A 204 11.37 6.81 -12.68
CA THR A 204 12.56 6.98 -11.85
C THR A 204 12.83 8.48 -11.66
N ALA A 205 12.95 8.90 -10.40
CA ALA A 205 13.21 10.30 -10.04
C ALA A 205 14.65 10.69 -10.41
N THR A 206 14.83 11.20 -11.61
CA THR A 206 16.13 11.61 -12.18
C THR A 206 16.08 13.04 -12.67
N GLY A 207 17.26 13.66 -12.81
CA GLY A 207 17.42 15.02 -13.30
C GLY A 207 17.55 16.04 -12.17
N THR A 208 17.51 17.32 -12.55
CA THR A 208 17.63 18.45 -11.62
C THR A 208 16.27 19.07 -11.36
N ALA A 209 15.95 19.28 -10.09
CA ALA A 209 14.73 19.95 -9.69
C ALA A 209 14.80 21.46 -9.95
N ASN A 210 13.76 22.01 -10.55
CA ASN A 210 13.61 23.45 -10.70
C ASN A 210 13.07 24.08 -9.41
N LYS A 211 13.57 25.24 -9.06
CA LYS A 211 13.07 25.99 -7.90
C LYS A 211 12.12 27.09 -8.34
N PRO A 212 10.96 27.27 -7.71
CA PRO A 212 10.10 28.40 -7.99
C PRO A 212 10.76 29.71 -7.57
N THR A 213 10.55 30.79 -8.32
CA THR A 213 10.90 32.14 -7.90
C THR A 213 10.05 32.56 -6.71
N ARG A 214 10.47 33.62 -5.98
CA ARG A 214 9.67 34.17 -4.87
C ARG A 214 8.25 34.56 -5.30
N VAL A 215 8.08 35.11 -6.50
CA VAL A 215 6.78 35.51 -7.05
C VAL A 215 5.91 34.27 -7.33
N GLN A 216 6.49 33.23 -7.93
CA GLN A 216 5.80 31.96 -8.18
C GLN A 216 5.40 31.27 -6.86
N PHE A 217 6.30 31.22 -5.91
CA PHE A 217 6.01 30.67 -4.57
C PHE A 217 4.85 31.40 -3.90
N ALA A 218 4.86 32.74 -3.89
CA ALA A 218 3.76 33.55 -3.33
C ALA A 218 2.43 33.27 -4.07
N ALA A 219 2.47 33.08 -5.41
CA ALA A 219 1.30 32.73 -6.19
C ALA A 219 0.76 31.33 -5.86
N MET A 220 1.65 30.34 -5.64
CA MET A 220 1.28 28.99 -5.20
C MET A 220 0.56 29.02 -3.85
N ARG A 221 1.11 29.75 -2.86
CA ARG A 221 0.50 29.90 -1.53
C ARG A 221 -0.91 30.52 -1.62
N ARG A 222 -1.07 31.60 -2.41
CA ARG A 222 -2.40 32.23 -2.63
C ARG A 222 -3.39 31.25 -3.28
N ARG A 223 -2.94 30.50 -4.30
CA ARG A 223 -3.80 29.52 -4.99
C ARG A 223 -4.23 28.37 -4.06
N ALA A 224 -3.33 27.92 -3.20
CA ALA A 224 -3.61 26.87 -2.20
C ALA A 224 -4.33 27.42 -0.95
N ARG A 225 -4.58 28.73 -0.86
CA ARG A 225 -5.18 29.40 0.32
C ARG A 225 -4.40 29.11 1.61
N CYS A 226 -3.08 29.14 1.52
CA CYS A 226 -2.23 28.90 2.67
C CYS A 226 -2.32 30.02 3.71
N GLU A 227 -2.30 29.62 4.96
CA GLU A 227 -2.22 30.52 6.13
C GLU A 227 -0.81 31.10 6.29
N ASP A 228 -0.68 32.19 7.04
CA ASP A 228 0.62 32.68 7.46
C ASP A 228 1.24 31.68 8.47
N LEU A 229 2.48 31.31 8.20
CA LEU A 229 3.19 30.35 9.04
C LEU A 229 3.88 31.09 10.20
N PRO A 230 3.91 30.51 11.40
CA PRO A 230 4.66 31.03 12.52
C PRO A 230 6.14 31.22 12.20
N ALA A 231 6.80 32.18 12.84
CA ALA A 231 8.24 32.35 12.72
C ALA A 231 8.97 31.06 13.12
N GLY A 232 9.92 30.61 12.29
CA GLY A 232 10.65 29.35 12.48
C GLY A 232 10.00 28.11 11.90
N ALA A 233 8.73 28.18 11.44
CA ALA A 233 8.17 27.12 10.62
C ALA A 233 8.87 27.08 9.26
N ALA A 234 8.87 25.89 8.58
CA ALA A 234 9.44 25.73 7.24
C ALA A 234 8.80 26.74 6.28
N SER A 235 9.52 27.83 5.96
CA SER A 235 9.00 28.94 5.18
C SER A 235 9.37 28.88 3.70
N TYR A 236 10.17 27.88 3.31
CA TYR A 236 10.64 27.69 1.94
C TYR A 236 10.08 26.40 1.34
N PRO A 237 9.77 26.41 0.03
CA PRO A 237 9.32 25.19 -0.65
C PRO A 237 10.48 24.22 -0.84
N GLU A 238 10.17 22.94 -0.75
CA GLU A 238 11.07 21.88 -1.19
C GLU A 238 10.80 21.54 -2.66
N SER A 239 11.85 21.30 -3.43
CA SER A 239 11.75 20.97 -4.86
C SER A 239 12.47 19.67 -5.16
N HIS A 240 11.80 18.74 -5.82
CA HIS A 240 12.31 17.39 -6.09
C HIS A 240 12.09 17.02 -7.56
N ALA A 241 13.11 16.46 -8.22
CA ALA A 241 12.98 15.94 -9.57
C ALA A 241 12.10 14.69 -9.58
N LEU A 242 11.12 14.66 -10.50
CA LEU A 242 10.19 13.54 -10.68
C LEU A 242 10.59 12.60 -11.83
N GLY A 243 11.62 12.93 -12.60
CA GLY A 243 11.93 12.30 -13.89
C GLY A 243 11.16 12.92 -15.05
N GLY A 244 11.59 12.64 -16.28
CA GLY A 244 10.96 13.20 -17.48
C GLY A 244 10.94 14.74 -17.59
N GLY A 245 11.83 15.43 -16.84
CA GLY A 245 11.88 16.90 -16.78
C GLY A 245 10.84 17.55 -15.85
N ALA A 246 10.02 16.74 -15.17
CA ALA A 246 9.05 17.25 -14.21
C ALA A 246 9.69 17.51 -12.83
N THR A 247 9.14 18.48 -12.10
CA THR A 247 9.57 18.82 -10.73
C THR A 247 8.36 18.91 -9.81
N LEU A 248 8.39 18.20 -8.68
CA LEU A 248 7.46 18.39 -7.57
C LEU A 248 7.93 19.53 -6.69
N VAL A 249 7.00 20.40 -6.28
CA VAL A 249 7.23 21.39 -5.23
C VAL A 249 6.26 21.14 -4.08
N ILE A 250 6.80 20.99 -2.89
CA ILE A 250 6.09 20.86 -1.64
C ILE A 250 6.07 22.24 -0.98
N VAL A 251 4.89 22.84 -0.89
CA VAL A 251 4.69 24.22 -0.41
C VAL A 251 4.10 24.18 0.99
N PRO A 252 4.86 24.54 2.05
CA PRO A 252 4.32 24.65 3.39
C PRO A 252 3.12 25.61 3.41
N CYS A 253 2.00 25.18 4.02
CA CYS A 253 0.71 25.84 3.84
C CYS A 253 0.01 26.20 5.15
N SER A 254 -0.08 25.29 6.10
CA SER A 254 -0.65 25.56 7.42
C SER A 254 -0.02 24.65 8.48
N THR A 255 -0.07 25.08 9.75
CA THR A 255 0.46 24.30 10.87
C THR A 255 -0.62 24.06 11.91
N GLY A 256 -0.75 22.83 12.37
CA GLY A 256 -1.41 22.47 13.62
C GLY A 256 -0.36 22.25 14.73
N ALA A 257 -0.80 21.74 15.89
CA ALA A 257 0.07 21.51 17.03
C ALA A 257 1.22 20.51 16.74
N TYR A 258 1.02 19.56 15.82
CA TYR A 258 1.97 18.48 15.48
C TYR A 258 1.91 18.07 14.00
N ASN A 259 1.17 18.80 13.20
CA ASN A 259 1.02 18.56 11.75
C ASN A 259 1.37 19.81 10.96
N LEU A 260 2.23 19.65 9.95
CA LEU A 260 2.48 20.66 8.93
C LEU A 260 1.78 20.21 7.65
N SER A 261 0.77 20.95 7.20
CA SER A 261 0.13 20.73 5.92
C SER A 261 0.90 21.43 4.80
N SER A 262 1.14 20.76 3.70
CA SER A 262 1.86 21.28 2.54
C SER A 262 1.08 21.04 1.26
N ALA A 263 0.92 22.08 0.46
CA ALA A 263 0.28 22.01 -0.85
C ALA A 263 1.27 21.51 -1.92
N LEU A 264 0.76 20.79 -2.91
CA LEU A 264 1.57 20.13 -3.93
C LEU A 264 1.39 20.79 -5.30
N PHE A 265 2.52 21.17 -5.90
CA PHE A 265 2.57 21.69 -7.27
C PHE A 265 3.59 20.91 -8.10
N VAL A 266 3.35 20.86 -9.41
CA VAL A 266 4.26 20.22 -10.36
C VAL A 266 4.62 21.23 -11.47
N LEU A 267 5.90 21.34 -11.77
CA LEU A 267 6.39 21.95 -13.02
C LEU A 267 6.40 20.87 -14.09
N GLU A 268 5.66 21.10 -15.14
CA GLU A 268 5.64 20.25 -16.32
C GLU A 268 5.51 21.12 -17.57
N LYS A 269 6.32 20.83 -18.60
CA LYS A 269 6.32 21.58 -19.86
C LYS A 269 6.46 23.11 -19.67
N GLY A 270 7.29 23.52 -18.70
CA GLY A 270 7.57 24.93 -18.40
C GLY A 270 6.50 25.68 -17.59
N ALA A 271 5.41 25.03 -17.18
CA ALA A 271 4.33 25.64 -16.41
C ALA A 271 4.14 24.98 -15.03
N TRP A 272 4.00 25.80 -13.98
CA TRP A 272 3.60 25.35 -12.66
C TRP A 272 2.09 25.16 -12.59
N ARG A 273 1.67 23.99 -12.11
CA ARG A 273 0.25 23.67 -11.90
C ARG A 273 0.07 22.90 -10.58
N PRO A 274 -1.14 22.91 -9.97
CA PRO A 274 -1.44 21.98 -8.87
C PRO A 274 -1.13 20.56 -9.31
N ALA A 275 -0.53 19.77 -8.42
CA ALA A 275 -0.36 18.34 -8.65
C ALA A 275 -1.72 17.67 -8.81
N GLN A 276 -1.74 16.49 -9.39
CA GLN A 276 -2.90 15.60 -9.37
C GLN A 276 -2.53 14.38 -8.53
N ALA A 277 -3.48 13.89 -7.74
CA ALA A 277 -3.36 12.64 -6.99
C ALA A 277 -4.59 11.77 -7.28
N ASP A 278 -4.42 10.45 -7.27
CA ASP A 278 -5.51 9.50 -7.52
C ASP A 278 -6.24 9.05 -6.24
N ALA A 279 -5.79 9.53 -5.10
CA ALA A 279 -6.43 9.31 -3.80
C ALA A 279 -6.49 10.61 -3.00
N PRO A 280 -7.41 10.73 -2.04
CA PRO A 280 -7.40 11.83 -1.08
C PRO A 280 -6.04 11.90 -0.38
N THR A 281 -5.49 13.09 -0.27
CA THR A 281 -4.24 13.37 0.42
C THR A 281 -4.54 14.17 1.68
N GLY A 282 -3.81 13.90 2.77
CA GLY A 282 -4.01 14.59 4.05
C GLY A 282 -5.26 14.13 4.83
N ILE A 283 -5.85 15.03 5.63
CA ILE A 283 -6.94 14.72 6.57
C ILE A 283 -8.33 15.17 6.01
N ALA A 284 -8.36 15.86 4.89
CA ALA A 284 -9.61 16.42 4.36
C ALA A 284 -10.60 15.31 3.96
N PRO A 285 -11.90 15.44 4.30
CA PRO A 285 -12.93 14.54 3.82
C PRO A 285 -13.00 14.50 2.29
N ALA A 286 -13.33 13.34 1.74
CA ALA A 286 -13.53 13.20 0.31
C ALA A 286 -14.69 14.13 -0.14
N GLY A 287 -14.40 15.04 -1.09
CA GLY A 287 -15.39 15.97 -1.68
C GLY A 287 -15.30 17.41 -1.20
N GLU A 288 -14.66 17.70 -0.07
CA GLU A 288 -14.49 19.07 0.45
C GLU A 288 -13.04 19.56 0.40
N GLY A 289 -12.16 18.82 -0.26
CA GLY A 289 -10.73 19.12 -0.30
C GLY A 289 -10.42 20.40 -1.09
N PRO A 290 -9.31 21.08 -0.77
CA PRO A 290 -8.85 22.24 -1.54
C PRO A 290 -8.59 21.83 -2.99
N SER A 291 -8.78 22.77 -3.92
CA SER A 291 -8.50 22.59 -5.36
C SER A 291 -7.02 22.25 -5.66
N VAL A 292 -6.17 22.31 -4.66
CA VAL A 292 -4.75 21.94 -4.68
C VAL A 292 -4.56 20.80 -3.67
N PRO A 293 -4.07 19.62 -4.08
CA PRO A 293 -3.78 18.52 -3.15
C PRO A 293 -2.80 18.96 -2.08
N ASN A 294 -3.01 18.48 -0.86
CA ASN A 294 -2.08 18.70 0.25
C ASN A 294 -1.69 17.38 0.90
N VAL A 295 -0.53 17.37 1.53
CA VAL A 295 -0.01 16.26 2.34
C VAL A 295 0.37 16.80 3.71
N VAL A 296 0.42 15.91 4.69
CA VAL A 296 0.73 16.29 6.08
C VAL A 296 2.07 15.68 6.47
N ASN A 297 2.93 16.49 7.13
CA ASN A 297 4.27 16.07 7.51
C ASN A 297 5.03 15.38 6.36
N ALA A 298 5.02 16.04 5.21
CA ALA A 298 5.57 15.53 3.96
C ALA A 298 7.05 15.14 4.08
N ARG A 299 7.43 14.04 3.44
CA ARG A 299 8.83 13.68 3.20
C ARG A 299 8.98 13.16 1.79
N TRP A 300 10.06 13.57 1.13
CA TRP A 300 10.45 13.00 -0.17
C TRP A 300 11.73 12.20 -0.01
N GLN A 301 11.70 10.94 -0.43
CA GLN A 301 12.88 10.07 -0.40
C GLN A 301 12.78 9.00 -1.49
N GLY A 302 13.86 8.77 -2.23
CA GLY A 302 13.93 7.66 -3.20
C GLY A 302 12.88 7.68 -4.32
N GLY A 303 12.32 8.86 -4.66
CA GLY A 303 11.24 8.98 -5.64
C GLY A 303 9.86 8.68 -5.07
N GLU A 304 9.70 8.73 -3.77
CA GLU A 304 8.46 8.54 -3.03
C GLU A 304 8.12 9.77 -2.20
N LEU A 305 6.86 10.18 -2.25
CA LEU A 305 6.30 11.21 -1.39
C LEU A 305 5.50 10.53 -0.29
N THR A 306 5.91 10.73 0.96
CA THR A 306 5.13 10.25 2.11
C THR A 306 4.32 11.38 2.74
N SER A 307 3.17 11.02 3.29
CA SER A 307 2.29 11.88 4.07
C SER A 307 1.97 11.16 5.38
N TYR A 308 2.14 11.84 6.51
CA TYR A 308 1.83 11.28 7.81
C TYR A 308 0.95 12.24 8.62
N ALA A 309 -0.35 12.04 8.51
CA ALA A 309 -1.36 12.82 9.22
C ALA A 309 -1.60 12.20 10.61
N LYS A 310 -1.05 12.81 11.66
CA LYS A 310 -1.20 12.34 13.04
C LYS A 310 -2.55 12.75 13.61
N GLY A 311 -3.24 11.82 14.27
CA GLY A 311 -4.46 12.12 15.02
C GLY A 311 -4.18 12.84 16.35
N ARG A 312 -2.98 12.60 16.94
CA ARG A 312 -2.46 13.35 18.10
C ARG A 312 -0.93 13.37 18.12
N GLY A 313 -0.35 14.20 19.00
CA GLY A 313 1.10 14.44 19.06
C GLY A 313 1.97 13.20 19.27
N LEU A 314 1.45 12.18 19.97
CA LEU A 314 2.16 10.91 20.19
C LEU A 314 2.36 10.07 18.92
N GLY A 315 1.56 10.32 17.87
CA GLY A 315 1.67 9.60 16.60
C GLY A 315 1.18 8.15 16.64
N ASP A 316 0.44 7.77 17.66
CA ASP A 316 -0.14 6.42 17.81
C ASP A 316 -1.50 6.26 17.12
N CYS A 317 -1.96 7.26 16.39
CA CYS A 317 -3.15 7.22 15.55
C CYS A 317 -3.04 8.22 14.40
N GLY A 318 -3.75 7.95 13.31
CA GLY A 318 -3.76 8.77 12.10
C GLY A 318 -3.70 7.95 10.82
N VAL A 319 -3.23 8.59 9.75
CA VAL A 319 -3.11 7.99 8.41
C VAL A 319 -1.70 8.26 7.86
N ALA A 320 -1.04 7.22 7.38
CA ALA A 320 0.21 7.28 6.65
C ALA A 320 -0.02 6.84 5.20
N GLN A 321 0.51 7.61 4.25
CA GLN A 321 0.37 7.38 2.81
C GLN A 321 1.71 7.51 2.11
N THR A 322 1.91 6.72 1.06
CA THR A 322 3.05 6.84 0.15
C THR A 322 2.55 6.98 -1.27
N PHE A 323 3.09 7.96 -1.99
CA PHE A 323 2.75 8.25 -3.39
C PHE A 323 4.01 8.14 -4.25
N VAL A 324 3.81 7.71 -5.50
CA VAL A 324 4.82 7.69 -6.55
C VAL A 324 4.32 8.46 -7.78
N TRP A 325 5.24 9.03 -8.57
CA TRP A 325 4.91 9.75 -9.80
C TRP A 325 4.85 8.82 -10.99
N ASP A 326 3.70 8.76 -11.69
CA ASP A 326 3.52 7.90 -12.88
C ASP A 326 3.88 8.58 -14.21
N GLY A 327 4.24 9.86 -14.17
CA GLY A 327 4.47 10.72 -15.33
C GLY A 327 3.36 11.74 -15.55
N THR A 328 2.22 11.60 -14.89
CA THR A 328 1.05 12.49 -15.02
C THR A 328 0.46 12.92 -13.69
N ARG A 329 0.49 12.03 -12.68
CA ARG A 329 -0.09 12.25 -11.35
C ARG A 329 0.65 11.46 -10.27
N LEU A 330 0.42 11.85 -9.04
CA LEU A 330 0.82 11.08 -7.86
C LEU A 330 -0.16 9.92 -7.68
N ARG A 331 0.39 8.70 -7.61
CA ARG A 331 -0.37 7.46 -7.45
C ARG A 331 -0.14 6.91 -6.05
N LEU A 332 -1.22 6.62 -5.34
CA LEU A 332 -1.14 6.00 -4.02
C LEU A 332 -0.57 4.58 -4.15
N SER A 333 0.62 4.37 -3.62
CA SER A 333 1.27 3.06 -3.59
C SER A 333 1.01 2.30 -2.29
N GLU A 334 0.94 3.02 -1.16
CA GLU A 334 0.64 2.43 0.14
C GLU A 334 -0.22 3.36 0.98
N GLN A 335 -1.11 2.77 1.79
CA GLN A 335 -1.78 3.45 2.89
C GLN A 335 -1.85 2.52 4.09
N SER A 336 -1.59 3.09 5.26
CA SER A 336 -1.84 2.45 6.55
C SER A 336 -2.50 3.43 7.50
N GLU A 337 -3.28 2.91 8.44
CA GLU A 337 -3.98 3.74 9.40
C GLU A 337 -4.10 3.09 10.77
N MET A 338 -4.27 3.91 11.78
CA MET A 338 -4.67 3.56 13.11
C MET A 338 -5.75 4.56 13.54
N GLY A 339 -7.01 4.10 13.57
CA GLY A 339 -8.15 4.95 13.90
C GLY A 339 -8.29 5.24 15.40
N GLU A 340 -7.54 4.53 16.24
CA GLU A 340 -7.65 4.59 17.69
C GLU A 340 -6.39 5.15 18.34
N CYS A 341 -6.51 6.30 19.01
CA CYS A 341 -5.42 6.93 19.75
C CYS A 341 -5.25 6.26 21.13
N ARG A 342 -4.88 4.98 21.15
CA ARG A 342 -4.80 4.14 22.35
C ARG A 342 -3.45 3.44 22.51
N GLY A 343 -2.37 4.16 22.22
CA GLY A 343 -1.00 3.76 22.54
C GLY A 343 -0.38 2.70 21.61
N ASN A 344 -0.98 2.41 20.46
CA ASN A 344 -0.37 1.51 19.48
C ASN A 344 0.02 2.27 18.20
N PRO A 345 1.32 2.53 17.97
CA PRO A 345 1.79 3.23 16.78
C PRO A 345 1.92 2.32 15.54
N ASN A 346 1.60 1.02 15.65
CA ASN A 346 1.72 0.06 14.55
C ASN A 346 0.47 0.12 13.66
N TYR A 347 0.52 0.96 12.64
CA TYR A 347 -0.58 1.20 11.71
C TYR A 347 -0.86 -0.04 10.86
N ILE A 348 -2.14 -0.28 10.59
CA ILE A 348 -2.62 -1.38 9.77
C ILE A 348 -2.64 -0.96 8.31
N ALA A 349 -2.02 -1.74 7.43
CA ALA A 349 -2.10 -1.50 5.99
C ALA A 349 -3.53 -1.68 5.49
N THR A 350 -4.02 -0.66 4.75
CA THR A 350 -5.34 -0.65 4.12
C THR A 350 -5.27 -0.63 2.59
N TRP A 351 -4.10 -0.23 2.02
CA TRP A 351 -3.86 -0.24 0.58
C TRP A 351 -2.44 -0.62 0.26
N ARG A 352 -2.26 -1.43 -0.79
CA ARG A 352 -0.95 -1.78 -1.35
C ARG A 352 -1.03 -1.88 -2.85
N ALA A 353 -0.07 -1.29 -3.55
CA ALA A 353 0.16 -1.46 -4.98
C ALA A 353 1.61 -1.90 -5.23
N ARG A 354 1.83 -2.66 -6.29
CA ARG A 354 3.18 -3.02 -6.73
C ARG A 354 3.72 -1.92 -7.63
N VAL A 355 4.77 -1.25 -7.20
CA VAL A 355 5.46 -0.22 -7.98
C VAL A 355 6.49 -0.86 -8.90
N VAL A 356 6.43 -0.52 -10.18
CA VAL A 356 7.45 -0.87 -11.19
C VAL A 356 8.05 0.43 -11.72
N ARG A 357 9.33 0.66 -11.46
CA ARG A 357 10.03 1.87 -11.92
C ARG A 357 10.54 1.69 -13.35
N ARG A 358 10.47 2.75 -14.16
CA ARG A 358 10.89 2.82 -15.55
C ARG A 358 11.67 4.11 -15.83
#